data_20a672768aee8e30edd3bef053c7b516
#
_entry.id   20a672768aee8e30edd3bef053c7b516
#
_cell.length_a   1.000
_cell.length_b   1.000
_cell.length_c   1.000
_cell.angle_alpha   90.00
_cell.angle_beta   90.00
_cell.angle_gamma   90.00
#
_symmetry.space_group_name_H-M   'P 1'
#
loop_
_entity.id
_entity.type
_entity.pdbx_description
1 polymer ?
#
loop_
_entity_poly.entity_id
_entity_poly.type
_entity_poly.pdbx_seq_one_letter_code
_entity_poly.pdbx_strand_id
1 'polypeptide(L)'
;MRSDTIKKGYEKAPHRALLRATGMKEEDFDKPFVAIVNSYVDIVPGHVHLQEFGKLVKEAVRAAGGVPFEFNTIGVDDGIAMGHVGMKYSLPSRELIADCVETMIEAHRFDAMVCIPNCDKIVPGMLLGAMRVNIPAIFVSGGPMAAGRTPDGEAIDLISVFEGVGAYSAGKIDEKRLTILEKFACPSCGSCSGMFTANSMNCLMEVIGLALPFNGSALAKTPEREALAKKAATQIMTLIERDIKPRDVVTPEAIDDAFALDMAMGGSTNTVLHTLALANEANVDYPLSRINSVADKVPHITKVSPAGKWHMEDVHRAGGIPAILNEVQRGTGMLHFDRITVSGTTLGESIKGCEIKDDQVIRRYENAHSKRGGLSILFGNLAPKGAVVKVGGVSETMMKFSGPARIYESQDEAYAGILANEVKPGDVVVIRYEGPKGGPGMQEMLSPTSAIMGQGLGDKVALITDGRFSGGTRGACIGHVSPEAAAGGPIAALKAGDMIDIDLTERRLDVRLSEAEIKQRLAALPPFKSKVTSKWLKRYSYFVTSADTGAVLES
;
A
#
# COMPACT_ATOMS: atom_id res chain seq x y z
N MET A 1 -9.01 -3.37 33.11
CA MET A 1 -7.95 -3.59 32.10
C MET A 1 -7.95 -5.04 31.66
N ARG A 2 -7.66 -5.33 30.39
CA ARG A 2 -7.53 -6.72 29.89
C ARG A 2 -6.39 -7.47 30.60
N SER A 3 -5.29 -6.76 30.87
CA SER A 3 -4.11 -7.28 31.55
C SER A 3 -4.37 -7.68 33.02
N ASP A 4 -5.48 -7.27 33.62
CA ASP A 4 -5.85 -7.71 34.97
C ASP A 4 -6.01 -9.23 35.03
N THR A 5 -6.34 -9.90 33.94
CA THR A 5 -6.44 -11.36 33.86
C THR A 5 -5.12 -12.10 34.13
N ILE A 6 -3.99 -11.40 34.03
CA ILE A 6 -2.64 -11.94 34.30
C ILE A 6 -1.94 -11.22 35.49
N LYS A 7 -2.54 -10.14 36.00
CA LYS A 7 -1.96 -9.32 37.09
C LYS A 7 -2.65 -9.51 38.44
N LYS A 8 -3.98 -9.65 38.44
CA LYS A 8 -4.79 -9.60 39.65
C LYS A 8 -5.18 -11.00 40.17
N GLY A 9 -5.34 -11.13 41.47
CA GLY A 9 -5.67 -12.38 42.15
C GLY A 9 -4.45 -13.18 42.60
N TYR A 10 -4.62 -13.98 43.67
CA TYR A 10 -3.54 -14.79 44.24
C TYR A 10 -3.09 -15.91 43.27
N GLU A 11 -4.00 -16.47 42.51
CA GLU A 11 -3.75 -17.52 41.52
C GLU A 11 -2.87 -17.03 40.35
N LYS A 12 -2.70 -15.72 40.19
CA LYS A 12 -1.81 -15.10 39.20
C LYS A 12 -0.40 -14.83 39.75
N ALA A 13 -0.07 -15.29 40.94
CA ALA A 13 1.30 -15.17 41.47
C ALA A 13 2.38 -15.74 40.55
N PRO A 14 2.21 -16.90 39.87
CA PRO A 14 3.17 -17.40 38.87
C PRO A 14 3.37 -16.43 37.70
N HIS A 15 2.31 -15.83 37.17
CA HIS A 15 2.36 -14.84 36.06
C HIS A 15 3.15 -13.60 36.53
N ARG A 16 2.86 -13.07 37.70
CA ARG A 16 3.59 -11.92 38.25
C ARG A 16 5.06 -12.23 38.52
N ALA A 17 5.40 -13.45 38.94
CA ALA A 17 6.78 -13.87 39.10
C ALA A 17 7.56 -13.80 37.77
N LEU A 18 6.97 -14.26 36.67
CA LEU A 18 7.55 -14.15 35.34
C LEU A 18 7.65 -12.69 34.87
N LEU A 19 6.62 -11.90 35.09
CA LEU A 19 6.63 -10.46 34.77
C LEU A 19 7.70 -9.69 35.55
N ARG A 20 7.92 -10.01 36.82
CA ARG A 20 9.03 -9.44 37.60
C ARG A 20 10.40 -9.78 37.04
N ALA A 21 10.57 -10.98 36.47
CA ALA A 21 11.81 -11.37 35.80
C ALA A 21 12.12 -10.55 34.55
N THR A 22 11.13 -9.88 33.94
CA THR A 22 11.33 -8.91 32.87
C THR A 22 11.70 -7.50 33.35
N GLY A 23 11.85 -7.29 34.65
CA GLY A 23 12.20 -6.00 35.26
C GLY A 23 11.01 -5.17 35.75
N MET A 24 9.78 -5.71 35.74
CA MET A 24 8.60 -5.02 36.27
C MET A 24 8.75 -4.76 37.79
N LYS A 25 8.36 -3.56 38.21
CA LYS A 25 8.30 -3.12 39.60
C LYS A 25 6.88 -3.27 40.16
N GLU A 26 6.75 -3.11 41.48
CA GLU A 26 5.45 -3.23 42.13
C GLU A 26 4.40 -2.26 41.59
N GLU A 27 4.79 -1.01 41.44
CA GLU A 27 3.91 0.05 40.92
C GLU A 27 3.46 -0.13 39.45
N ASP A 28 4.06 -1.07 38.70
CA ASP A 28 3.70 -1.34 37.31
C ASP A 28 2.46 -2.25 37.19
N PHE A 29 2.13 -3.01 38.25
CA PHE A 29 0.99 -3.93 38.21
C PHE A 29 -0.38 -3.24 38.23
N ASP A 30 -0.43 -1.95 38.56
CA ASP A 30 -1.66 -1.16 38.52
C ASP A 30 -1.80 -0.31 37.26
N LYS A 31 -0.81 -0.36 36.33
CA LYS A 31 -0.78 0.39 35.10
C LYS A 31 -1.22 -0.45 33.90
N PRO A 32 -1.71 0.16 32.81
CA PRO A 32 -2.04 -0.56 31.59
C PRO A 32 -0.78 -1.08 30.89
N PHE A 33 -0.88 -2.30 30.32
CA PHE A 33 0.16 -2.89 29.48
C PHE A 33 -0.02 -2.43 28.04
N VAL A 34 0.98 -1.73 27.51
CA VAL A 34 0.98 -1.20 26.15
C VAL A 34 1.97 -1.99 25.29
N ALA A 35 1.48 -2.67 24.28
CA ALA A 35 2.33 -3.32 23.30
C ALA A 35 2.98 -2.26 22.39
N ILE A 36 4.28 -2.34 22.19
CA ILE A 36 5.00 -1.62 21.15
C ILE A 36 5.23 -2.62 20.03
N VAL A 37 4.36 -2.56 19.03
CA VAL A 37 4.38 -3.45 17.88
C VAL A 37 5.35 -2.88 16.86
N ASN A 38 6.60 -3.28 16.93
CA ASN A 38 7.67 -2.80 16.07
C ASN A 38 7.84 -3.71 14.84
N SER A 39 8.55 -3.23 13.83
CA SER A 39 8.89 -3.96 12.61
C SER A 39 10.35 -3.77 12.20
N TYR A 40 11.23 -3.61 13.17
CA TYR A 40 12.66 -3.52 12.92
C TYR A 40 13.18 -4.76 12.16
N VAL A 41 13.90 -4.52 11.08
CA VAL A 41 14.59 -5.53 10.26
C VAL A 41 15.81 -4.87 9.63
N ASP A 42 17.00 -5.46 9.80
CA ASP A 42 18.27 -4.89 9.32
C ASP A 42 18.35 -4.75 7.80
N ILE A 43 17.84 -5.73 7.05
CA ILE A 43 17.93 -5.76 5.59
C ILE A 43 16.95 -4.79 4.91
N VAL A 44 16.01 -4.20 5.63
CA VAL A 44 14.98 -3.31 5.06
C VAL A 44 15.34 -1.85 5.32
N PRO A 45 15.72 -1.04 4.32
CA PRO A 45 16.13 0.36 4.52
C PRO A 45 15.08 1.19 5.25
N GLY A 46 13.80 0.92 5.01
CA GLY A 46 12.68 1.55 5.69
C GLY A 46 12.58 1.22 7.18
N HIS A 47 13.26 0.18 7.67
CA HIS A 47 13.08 -0.40 9.00
C HIS A 47 14.34 -0.46 9.86
N VAL A 48 15.52 -0.33 9.27
CA VAL A 48 16.81 -0.46 9.97
C VAL A 48 16.95 0.50 11.17
N HIS A 49 16.29 1.65 11.16
CA HIS A 49 16.33 2.64 12.24
C HIS A 49 15.24 2.41 13.32
N LEU A 50 14.32 1.48 13.11
CA LEU A 50 13.15 1.31 13.99
C LEU A 50 13.50 0.71 15.34
N GLN A 51 14.68 0.12 15.52
CA GLN A 51 15.15 -0.34 16.83
C GLN A 51 15.31 0.84 17.82
N GLU A 52 15.99 1.90 17.37
CA GLU A 52 16.15 3.11 18.21
C GLU A 52 14.83 3.88 18.35
N PHE A 53 14.04 3.90 17.28
CA PHE A 53 12.72 4.52 17.29
C PHE A 53 11.78 3.83 18.28
N GLY A 54 11.80 2.48 18.38
CA GLY A 54 11.06 1.72 19.36
C GLY A 54 11.45 2.05 20.80
N LYS A 55 12.74 2.26 21.09
CA LYS A 55 13.20 2.70 22.41
C LYS A 55 12.60 4.05 22.80
N LEU A 56 12.62 5.01 21.88
CA LEU A 56 12.02 6.34 22.06
C LEU A 56 10.53 6.25 22.41
N VAL A 57 9.77 5.42 21.67
CA VAL A 57 8.34 5.20 21.91
C VAL A 57 8.11 4.55 23.29
N LYS A 58 8.90 3.54 23.67
CA LYS A 58 8.80 2.90 24.99
C LYS A 58 9.02 3.89 26.12
N GLU A 59 10.05 4.73 26.03
CA GLU A 59 10.35 5.75 27.03
C GLU A 59 9.18 6.74 27.17
N ALA A 60 8.59 7.17 26.05
CA ALA A 60 7.46 8.08 26.07
C ALA A 60 6.18 7.45 26.65
N VAL A 61 5.88 6.18 26.34
CA VAL A 61 4.76 5.44 26.96
C VAL A 61 4.97 5.30 28.47
N ARG A 62 6.20 4.97 28.90
CA ARG A 62 6.51 4.84 30.32
C ARG A 62 6.37 6.16 31.06
N ALA A 63 6.84 7.26 30.48
CA ALA A 63 6.70 8.60 31.03
C ALA A 63 5.22 9.04 31.13
N ALA A 64 4.37 8.55 30.21
CA ALA A 64 2.93 8.81 30.22
C ALA A 64 2.14 7.92 31.20
N GLY A 65 2.79 6.97 31.89
CA GLY A 65 2.16 6.12 32.92
C GLY A 65 1.75 4.72 32.45
N GLY A 66 2.08 4.31 31.23
CA GLY A 66 1.89 2.95 30.73
C GLY A 66 3.10 2.04 31.01
N VAL A 67 2.91 0.72 30.90
CA VAL A 67 3.99 -0.26 30.94
C VAL A 67 4.23 -0.79 29.51
N PRO A 68 5.30 -0.34 28.81
CA PRO A 68 5.56 -0.74 27.45
C PRO A 68 6.28 -2.08 27.39
N PHE A 69 5.80 -2.97 26.51
CA PHE A 69 6.47 -4.20 26.12
C PHE A 69 6.59 -4.23 24.59
N GLU A 70 7.80 -4.38 24.09
CA GLU A 70 8.08 -4.39 22.67
C GLU A 70 8.21 -5.80 22.11
N PHE A 71 7.64 -6.02 20.95
CA PHE A 71 7.93 -7.17 20.10
C PHE A 71 8.00 -6.74 18.63
N ASN A 72 8.70 -7.54 17.81
CA ASN A 72 8.84 -7.27 16.39
C ASN A 72 8.03 -8.25 15.54
N THR A 73 7.40 -7.73 14.48
CA THR A 73 6.92 -8.54 13.37
C THR A 73 8.05 -8.77 12.36
N ILE A 74 7.80 -9.66 11.39
CA ILE A 74 8.64 -9.77 10.19
C ILE A 74 8.45 -8.55 9.28
N GLY A 75 9.40 -8.34 8.36
CA GLY A 75 9.28 -7.35 7.28
C GLY A 75 9.96 -7.86 6.02
N VAL A 76 9.28 -7.79 4.88
CA VAL A 76 9.83 -8.06 3.55
C VAL A 76 10.01 -6.73 2.84
N ASP A 77 11.17 -6.52 2.23
CA ASP A 77 11.42 -5.36 1.37
C ASP A 77 11.00 -5.68 -0.07
N ASP A 78 10.00 -4.98 -0.56
CA ASP A 78 9.48 -5.21 -1.91
C ASP A 78 10.51 -4.86 -2.99
N GLY A 79 11.32 -3.81 -2.78
CA GLY A 79 12.37 -3.40 -3.73
C GLY A 79 13.46 -4.46 -3.89
N ILE A 80 13.93 -5.04 -2.78
CA ILE A 80 14.92 -6.11 -2.78
C ILE A 80 14.32 -7.43 -3.31
N ALA A 81 13.06 -7.70 -3.04
CA ALA A 81 12.37 -8.90 -3.48
C ALA A 81 11.93 -8.85 -4.95
N MET A 82 11.91 -7.67 -5.58
CA MET A 82 11.38 -7.47 -6.93
C MET A 82 12.21 -8.16 -8.00
N GLY A 83 11.54 -8.75 -9.00
CA GLY A 83 12.19 -9.40 -10.15
C GLY A 83 12.70 -10.82 -9.90
N HIS A 84 12.42 -11.40 -8.74
CA HIS A 84 12.73 -12.80 -8.45
C HIS A 84 11.68 -13.46 -7.54
N VAL A 85 11.85 -14.76 -7.24
CA VAL A 85 10.89 -15.56 -6.45
C VAL A 85 10.55 -14.96 -5.08
N GLY A 86 11.41 -14.13 -4.50
CA GLY A 86 11.19 -13.43 -3.24
C GLY A 86 9.92 -12.57 -3.25
N MET A 87 9.57 -12.00 -4.40
CA MET A 87 8.39 -11.13 -4.51
C MET A 87 7.06 -11.85 -4.24
N LYS A 88 7.02 -13.18 -4.44
CA LYS A 88 5.85 -14.00 -4.09
C LYS A 88 5.60 -14.06 -2.58
N TYR A 89 6.58 -13.73 -1.74
CA TYR A 89 6.43 -13.70 -0.27
C TYR A 89 6.00 -12.34 0.27
N SER A 90 6.06 -11.29 -0.56
CA SER A 90 5.74 -9.93 -0.13
C SER A 90 4.28 -9.82 0.33
N LEU A 91 3.29 -10.00 -0.53
CA LEU A 91 1.87 -9.88 -0.13
C LEU A 91 1.47 -10.90 0.96
N PRO A 92 1.88 -12.18 0.89
CA PRO A 92 1.58 -13.14 1.96
C PRO A 92 2.14 -12.76 3.34
N SER A 93 3.24 -11.97 3.40
CA SER A 93 3.77 -11.49 4.68
C SER A 93 2.81 -10.56 5.41
N ARG A 94 1.91 -9.86 4.70
CA ARG A 94 0.85 -9.03 5.30
C ARG A 94 -0.01 -9.84 6.28
N GLU A 95 -0.41 -11.04 5.88
CA GLU A 95 -1.22 -11.93 6.71
C GLU A 95 -0.44 -12.47 7.91
N LEU A 96 0.82 -12.88 7.71
CA LEU A 96 1.68 -13.31 8.81
C LEU A 96 1.91 -12.21 9.84
N ILE A 97 2.02 -10.96 9.40
CA ILE A 97 2.14 -9.80 10.29
C ILE A 97 0.86 -9.63 11.11
N ALA A 98 -0.32 -9.71 10.46
CA ALA A 98 -1.60 -9.63 11.14
C ALA A 98 -1.76 -10.74 12.18
N ASP A 99 -1.46 -11.99 11.82
CA ASP A 99 -1.49 -13.16 12.71
C ASP A 99 -0.50 -13.00 13.88
N CYS A 100 0.69 -12.45 13.64
CA CYS A 100 1.68 -12.18 14.68
C CYS A 100 1.16 -11.16 15.69
N VAL A 101 0.58 -10.05 15.22
CA VAL A 101 0.00 -9.01 16.08
C VAL A 101 -1.13 -9.59 16.92
N GLU A 102 -2.09 -10.25 16.30
CA GLU A 102 -3.22 -10.89 16.99
C GLU A 102 -2.73 -11.87 18.06
N THR A 103 -1.80 -12.78 17.69
CA THR A 103 -1.25 -13.80 18.59
C THR A 103 -0.61 -13.18 19.83
N MET A 104 0.26 -12.18 19.63
CA MET A 104 0.98 -11.55 20.73
C MET A 104 0.04 -10.76 21.64
N ILE A 105 -0.88 -10.01 21.08
CA ILE A 105 -1.83 -9.18 21.84
C ILE A 105 -2.79 -10.05 22.65
N GLU A 106 -3.36 -11.09 22.06
CA GLU A 106 -4.32 -11.96 22.73
C GLU A 106 -3.67 -12.86 23.77
N ALA A 107 -2.54 -13.48 23.45
CA ALA A 107 -1.85 -14.37 24.39
C ALA A 107 -1.35 -13.65 25.67
N HIS A 108 -0.89 -12.41 25.55
CA HIS A 108 -0.33 -11.65 26.65
C HIS A 108 -1.29 -10.60 27.23
N ARG A 109 -2.52 -10.54 26.72
CA ARG A 109 -3.62 -9.71 27.25
C ARG A 109 -3.29 -8.23 27.34
N PHE A 110 -2.64 -7.66 26.32
CA PHE A 110 -2.33 -6.23 26.28
C PHE A 110 -3.61 -5.37 26.30
N ASP A 111 -3.51 -4.20 26.94
CA ASP A 111 -4.61 -3.24 27.07
C ASP A 111 -4.70 -2.29 25.87
N ALA A 112 -3.57 -2.00 25.25
CA ALA A 112 -3.45 -1.10 24.09
C ALA A 112 -2.17 -1.39 23.30
N MET A 113 -2.04 -0.76 22.13
CA MET A 113 -0.83 -0.89 21.31
C MET A 113 -0.44 0.40 20.59
N VAL A 114 0.88 0.61 20.46
CA VAL A 114 1.50 1.58 19.56
C VAL A 114 2.18 0.80 18.45
N CYS A 115 1.72 0.95 17.21
CA CYS A 115 2.24 0.24 16.06
C CYS A 115 3.25 1.11 15.31
N ILE A 116 4.40 0.51 14.95
CA ILE A 116 5.52 1.17 14.27
C ILE A 116 5.79 0.46 12.92
N PRO A 117 4.93 0.65 11.91
CA PRO A 117 5.18 0.17 10.56
C PRO A 117 5.97 1.17 9.73
N ASN A 118 6.39 0.80 8.52
CA ASN A 118 6.89 1.78 7.54
C ASN A 118 6.72 1.36 6.07
N CYS A 119 7.00 0.09 5.70
CA CYS A 119 7.01 -0.36 4.30
C CYS A 119 5.72 -1.09 3.88
N ASP A 120 5.68 -1.41 2.59
CA ASP A 120 4.55 -1.75 1.73
C ASP A 120 3.51 -2.70 2.33
N LYS A 121 3.93 -3.85 2.87
CA LYS A 121 3.03 -4.88 3.40
C LYS A 121 2.95 -4.87 4.92
N ILE A 122 3.90 -4.18 5.55
CA ILE A 122 3.98 -4.08 7.02
C ILE A 122 2.90 -3.12 7.53
N VAL A 123 2.71 -1.97 6.85
CA VAL A 123 1.62 -1.03 7.20
C VAL A 123 0.26 -1.72 7.16
N PRO A 124 -0.19 -2.30 6.04
CA PRO A 124 -1.48 -2.97 6.01
C PRO A 124 -1.52 -4.20 6.93
N GLY A 125 -0.44 -4.97 7.08
CA GLY A 125 -0.42 -6.12 7.98
C GLY A 125 -0.69 -5.74 9.44
N MET A 126 -0.07 -4.67 9.95
CA MET A 126 -0.35 -4.17 11.29
C MET A 126 -1.76 -3.57 11.40
N LEU A 127 -2.27 -2.91 10.35
CA LEU A 127 -3.64 -2.41 10.31
C LEU A 127 -4.66 -3.55 10.44
N LEU A 128 -4.47 -4.65 9.68
CA LEU A 128 -5.34 -5.83 9.78
C LEU A 128 -5.30 -6.43 11.20
N GLY A 129 -4.11 -6.63 11.76
CA GLY A 129 -3.97 -7.12 13.14
C GLY A 129 -4.67 -6.22 14.16
N ALA A 130 -4.58 -4.89 14.00
CA ALA A 130 -5.27 -3.94 14.86
C ALA A 130 -6.80 -4.03 14.75
N MET A 131 -7.33 -4.24 13.54
CA MET A 131 -8.76 -4.46 13.35
C MET A 131 -9.24 -5.76 14.02
N ARG A 132 -8.46 -6.85 13.91
CA ARG A 132 -8.81 -8.14 14.51
C ARG A 132 -8.96 -8.05 16.02
N VAL A 133 -7.95 -7.51 16.69
CA VAL A 133 -7.93 -7.44 18.18
C VAL A 133 -8.77 -6.30 18.74
N ASN A 134 -8.99 -5.24 18.00
CA ASN A 134 -9.84 -4.09 18.29
C ASN A 134 -9.70 -3.55 19.73
N ILE A 135 -8.47 -3.29 20.16
CA ILE A 135 -8.13 -2.58 21.39
C ILE A 135 -7.62 -1.18 21.07
N PRO A 136 -7.57 -0.22 22.02
CA PRO A 136 -7.00 1.09 21.76
C PRO A 136 -5.64 0.99 21.06
N ALA A 137 -5.52 1.63 19.91
CA ALA A 137 -4.34 1.54 19.05
C ALA A 137 -4.03 2.87 18.37
N ILE A 138 -2.75 3.18 18.25
CA ILE A 138 -2.25 4.33 17.48
C ILE A 138 -1.06 3.90 16.65
N PHE A 139 -0.94 4.49 15.47
CA PHE A 139 0.13 4.20 14.53
C PHE A 139 1.10 5.38 14.42
N VAL A 140 2.37 5.08 14.31
CA VAL A 140 3.40 6.04 13.97
C VAL A 140 4.43 5.38 13.05
N SER A 141 4.49 5.78 11.79
CA SER A 141 5.42 5.20 10.83
C SER A 141 6.86 5.67 11.05
N GLY A 142 7.82 4.89 10.55
CA GLY A 142 9.24 5.27 10.59
C GLY A 142 9.59 6.48 9.73
N GLY A 143 8.73 6.85 8.79
CA GLY A 143 8.86 7.99 7.89
C GLY A 143 9.55 7.67 6.56
N PRO A 144 9.32 8.49 5.52
CA PRO A 144 10.00 8.40 4.24
C PRO A 144 11.48 8.84 4.33
N MET A 145 12.32 8.29 3.45
CA MET A 145 13.67 8.82 3.24
C MET A 145 13.62 10.10 2.41
N ALA A 146 14.68 10.90 2.48
CA ALA A 146 14.89 12.02 1.56
C ALA A 146 15.14 11.52 0.12
N ALA A 147 14.86 12.34 -0.89
CA ALA A 147 15.24 12.04 -2.25
C ALA A 147 16.77 11.99 -2.40
N GLY A 148 17.26 11.07 -3.25
CA GLY A 148 18.66 11.04 -3.65
C GLY A 148 19.02 12.24 -4.52
N ARG A 149 20.31 12.58 -4.54
CA ARG A 149 20.81 13.63 -5.43
C ARG A 149 22.12 13.18 -6.06
N THR A 150 22.17 13.26 -7.38
CA THR A 150 23.40 13.04 -8.12
C THR A 150 24.43 14.16 -7.85
N PRO A 151 25.72 13.97 -8.16
CA PRO A 151 26.74 15.01 -7.96
C PRO A 151 26.48 16.33 -8.70
N ASP A 152 25.70 16.29 -9.79
CA ASP A 152 25.26 17.46 -10.57
C ASP A 152 23.91 18.05 -10.08
N GLY A 153 23.35 17.50 -8.98
CA GLY A 153 22.19 18.05 -8.27
C GLY A 153 20.83 17.55 -8.75
N GLU A 154 20.78 16.60 -9.68
CA GLU A 154 19.52 15.98 -10.13
C GLU A 154 18.90 15.18 -8.98
N ALA A 155 17.60 15.38 -8.73
CA ALA A 155 16.84 14.59 -7.76
C ALA A 155 16.49 13.22 -8.36
N ILE A 156 16.83 12.16 -7.64
CA ILE A 156 16.63 10.76 -8.05
C ILE A 156 16.06 9.94 -6.91
N ASP A 157 15.52 8.78 -7.24
CA ASP A 157 14.99 7.80 -6.31
C ASP A 157 15.22 6.36 -6.82
N LEU A 158 14.68 5.35 -6.13
CA LEU A 158 14.81 3.95 -6.51
C LEU A 158 14.31 3.69 -7.94
N ILE A 159 13.24 4.37 -8.39
CA ILE A 159 12.71 4.20 -9.76
C ILE A 159 13.71 4.69 -10.79
N SER A 160 14.44 5.76 -10.50
CA SER A 160 15.52 6.24 -11.37
C SER A 160 16.59 5.16 -11.63
N VAL A 161 16.85 4.28 -10.64
CA VAL A 161 17.77 3.14 -10.81
C VAL A 161 17.15 2.07 -11.71
N PHE A 162 15.88 1.70 -11.50
CA PHE A 162 15.19 0.73 -12.36
C PHE A 162 15.09 1.22 -13.81
N GLU A 163 14.74 2.49 -14.03
CA GLU A 163 14.76 3.11 -15.36
C GLU A 163 16.18 3.15 -15.94
N GLY A 164 17.18 3.41 -15.10
CA GLY A 164 18.61 3.39 -15.45
C GLY A 164 19.09 2.03 -15.96
N VAL A 165 18.65 0.93 -15.32
CA VAL A 165 18.95 -0.43 -15.80
C VAL A 165 18.38 -0.65 -17.20
N GLY A 166 17.12 -0.23 -17.43
CA GLY A 166 16.51 -0.30 -18.77
C GLY A 166 17.23 0.56 -19.81
N ALA A 167 17.63 1.77 -19.43
CA ALA A 167 18.38 2.68 -20.31
C ALA A 167 19.79 2.15 -20.64
N TYR A 168 20.46 1.55 -19.65
CA TYR A 168 21.77 0.91 -19.86
C TYR A 168 21.66 -0.30 -20.79
N SER A 169 20.67 -1.17 -20.58
CA SER A 169 20.41 -2.31 -21.46
C SER A 169 20.10 -1.90 -22.91
N ALA A 170 19.46 -0.74 -23.09
CA ALA A 170 19.17 -0.16 -24.41
C ALA A 170 20.35 0.67 -24.99
N GLY A 171 21.51 0.74 -24.33
CA GLY A 171 22.66 1.52 -24.77
C GLY A 171 22.48 3.04 -24.72
N LYS A 172 21.49 3.55 -23.97
CA LYS A 172 21.20 4.98 -23.86
C LYS A 172 22.04 5.70 -22.80
N ILE A 173 22.54 4.97 -21.82
CA ILE A 173 23.49 5.46 -20.80
C ILE A 173 24.64 4.49 -20.67
N ASP A 174 25.78 4.97 -20.16
CA ASP A 174 26.96 4.17 -19.86
C ASP A 174 26.94 3.61 -18.42
N GLU A 175 27.86 2.69 -18.13
CA GLU A 175 28.05 2.08 -16.80
C GLU A 175 28.33 3.12 -15.72
N LYS A 176 29.06 4.19 -16.06
CA LYS A 176 29.39 5.28 -15.13
C LYS A 176 28.14 6.00 -14.64
N ARG A 177 27.20 6.28 -15.56
CA ARG A 177 25.93 6.91 -15.19
C ARG A 177 25.07 5.96 -14.34
N LEU A 178 24.98 4.68 -14.69
CA LEU A 178 24.26 3.68 -13.90
C LEU A 178 24.83 3.59 -12.47
N THR A 179 26.17 3.56 -12.33
CA THR A 179 26.84 3.56 -11.02
C THR A 179 26.53 4.81 -10.19
N ILE A 180 26.38 5.97 -10.82
CA ILE A 180 25.96 7.21 -10.12
C ILE A 180 24.54 7.03 -9.59
N LEU A 181 23.59 6.56 -10.40
CA LEU A 181 22.21 6.32 -9.96
C LEU A 181 22.18 5.35 -8.77
N GLU A 182 22.87 4.20 -8.86
CA GLU A 182 22.97 3.20 -7.79
C GLU A 182 23.47 3.79 -6.47
N LYS A 183 24.53 4.60 -6.51
CA LYS A 183 25.17 5.15 -5.31
C LYS A 183 24.37 6.25 -4.61
N PHE A 184 23.57 6.99 -5.34
CA PHE A 184 22.97 8.22 -4.81
C PHE A 184 21.43 8.18 -4.71
N ALA A 185 20.75 7.17 -5.25
CA ALA A 185 19.28 7.12 -5.27
C ALA A 185 18.65 6.93 -3.89
N CYS A 186 19.31 6.18 -2.99
CA CYS A 186 18.80 5.89 -1.64
C CYS A 186 19.80 6.39 -0.58
N PRO A 187 19.77 7.70 -0.24
CA PRO A 187 20.83 8.33 0.54
C PRO A 187 20.77 8.04 2.05
N SER A 188 19.64 7.54 2.55
CA SER A 188 19.40 7.34 3.99
C SER A 188 18.41 6.21 4.25
N CYS A 189 18.12 5.93 5.53
CA CYS A 189 17.02 5.04 5.91
C CYS A 189 15.67 5.76 5.83
N GLY A 190 14.61 4.99 5.75
CA GLY A 190 13.23 5.43 5.59
C GLY A 190 12.51 4.61 4.52
N SER A 191 11.19 4.72 4.41
CA SER A 191 10.45 4.23 3.25
C SER A 191 10.85 4.98 1.99
N CYS A 192 10.41 4.54 0.82
CA CYS A 192 10.74 5.20 -0.45
C CYS A 192 10.49 6.71 -0.40
N SER A 193 11.27 7.53 -1.14
CA SER A 193 11.09 8.98 -1.18
C SER A 193 9.91 9.45 -2.04
N GLY A 194 9.40 8.61 -2.96
CA GLY A 194 8.26 8.89 -3.83
C GLY A 194 6.92 8.38 -3.30
N MET A 195 5.83 8.59 -4.07
CA MET A 195 4.48 8.11 -3.78
C MET A 195 4.29 6.68 -4.30
N PHE A 196 5.01 5.74 -3.70
CA PHE A 196 4.86 4.31 -3.90
C PHE A 196 3.96 3.72 -2.82
N THR A 197 3.82 2.39 -2.78
CA THR A 197 2.86 1.74 -1.88
C THR A 197 3.10 2.08 -0.40
N ALA A 198 4.37 2.07 0.06
CA ALA A 198 4.72 2.39 1.44
C ALA A 198 4.19 3.77 1.87
N ASN A 199 4.54 4.81 1.14
CA ASN A 199 4.12 6.16 1.46
C ASN A 199 2.62 6.39 1.23
N SER A 200 2.04 5.79 0.18
CA SER A 200 0.59 5.83 -0.01
C SER A 200 -0.13 5.28 1.22
N MET A 201 0.24 4.10 1.71
CA MET A 201 -0.39 3.52 2.90
C MET A 201 -0.12 4.32 4.18
N ASN A 202 1.08 4.90 4.35
CA ASN A 202 1.38 5.78 5.48
C ASN A 202 0.53 7.06 5.46
N CYS A 203 0.26 7.61 4.28
CA CYS A 203 -0.63 8.75 4.11
C CYS A 203 -2.10 8.38 4.35
N LEU A 204 -2.56 7.23 3.80
CA LEU A 204 -3.92 6.75 4.02
C LEU A 204 -4.19 6.48 5.50
N MET A 205 -3.24 5.89 6.22
CA MET A 205 -3.34 5.63 7.66
C MET A 205 -3.55 6.92 8.47
N GLU A 206 -2.91 8.03 8.05
CA GLU A 206 -3.13 9.38 8.63
C GLU A 206 -4.55 9.86 8.37
N VAL A 207 -5.02 9.78 7.11
CA VAL A 207 -6.37 10.25 6.73
C VAL A 207 -7.47 9.41 7.34
N ILE A 208 -7.34 8.08 7.34
CA ILE A 208 -8.28 7.19 8.02
C ILE A 208 -8.46 7.63 9.49
N GLY A 209 -7.43 8.21 10.09
CA GLY A 209 -7.44 8.73 11.44
C GLY A 209 -6.82 7.78 12.47
N LEU A 210 -6.02 6.78 12.04
CA LEU A 210 -5.28 5.86 12.91
C LEU A 210 -3.86 6.34 13.25
N ALA A 211 -3.40 7.42 12.60
CA ALA A 211 -2.14 8.11 12.90
C ALA A 211 -2.37 9.61 13.07
N LEU A 212 -1.43 10.29 13.72
CA LEU A 212 -1.49 11.72 13.91
C LEU A 212 -1.14 12.47 12.61
N PRO A 213 -1.60 13.73 12.44
CA PRO A 213 -1.24 14.57 11.29
C PRO A 213 0.27 14.65 11.05
N PHE A 214 0.67 14.68 9.78
CA PHE A 214 2.05 14.62 9.26
C PHE A 214 2.71 13.24 9.33
N ASN A 215 2.01 12.21 9.79
CA ASN A 215 2.57 10.85 9.82
C ASN A 215 3.04 10.38 8.44
N GLY A 216 2.29 10.66 7.39
CA GLY A 216 2.62 10.23 6.02
C GLY A 216 3.78 11.00 5.38
N SER A 217 4.11 12.20 5.86
CA SER A 217 5.01 13.10 5.15
C SER A 217 6.30 13.49 5.90
N ALA A 218 6.32 13.52 7.24
CA ALA A 218 7.53 13.85 8.00
C ALA A 218 8.63 12.80 7.75
N LEU A 219 9.84 13.26 7.43
CA LEU A 219 10.96 12.38 7.07
C LEU A 219 11.47 11.53 8.25
N ALA A 220 12.03 10.39 7.93
CA ALA A 220 12.73 9.53 8.89
C ALA A 220 13.92 10.27 9.54
N LYS A 221 14.20 9.95 10.80
CA LYS A 221 15.33 10.51 11.59
C LYS A 221 15.37 12.03 11.68
N THR A 222 14.21 12.71 11.56
CA THR A 222 14.12 14.15 11.81
C THR A 222 13.58 14.42 13.22
N PRO A 223 13.91 15.59 13.83
CA PRO A 223 13.33 15.99 15.10
C PRO A 223 11.80 16.01 15.09
N GLU A 224 11.18 16.36 13.95
CA GLU A 224 9.73 16.37 13.76
C GLU A 224 9.15 14.95 13.85
N ARG A 225 9.82 13.95 13.23
CA ARG A 225 9.42 12.53 13.31
C ARG A 225 9.54 12.01 14.74
N GLU A 226 10.59 12.37 15.47
CA GLU A 226 10.76 11.99 16.87
C GLU A 226 9.70 12.63 17.78
N ALA A 227 9.38 13.90 17.55
CA ALA A 227 8.33 14.60 18.28
C ALA A 227 6.95 13.97 18.04
N LEU A 228 6.68 13.57 16.77
CA LEU A 228 5.46 12.86 16.39
C LEU A 228 5.35 11.51 17.11
N ALA A 229 6.46 10.74 17.18
CA ALA A 229 6.52 9.48 17.89
C ALA A 229 6.21 9.63 19.38
N LYS A 230 6.81 10.62 20.04
CA LYS A 230 6.54 10.92 21.46
C LYS A 230 5.08 11.32 21.67
N LYS A 231 4.52 12.14 20.80
CA LYS A 231 3.12 12.56 20.84
C LYS A 231 2.17 11.36 20.68
N ALA A 232 2.42 10.48 19.70
CA ALA A 232 1.63 9.27 19.50
C ALA A 232 1.71 8.33 20.69
N ALA A 233 2.91 8.13 21.25
CA ALA A 233 3.13 7.31 22.43
C ALA A 233 2.40 7.83 23.68
N THR A 234 2.34 9.14 23.86
CA THR A 234 1.59 9.76 24.96
C THR A 234 0.08 9.67 24.72
N GLN A 235 -0.35 9.86 23.48
CA GLN A 235 -1.75 9.86 23.09
C GLN A 235 -2.44 8.51 23.33
N ILE A 236 -1.70 7.39 23.36
CA ILE A 236 -2.28 6.06 23.63
C ILE A 236 -2.99 6.02 24.99
N MET A 237 -2.52 6.78 25.98
CA MET A 237 -3.16 6.83 27.31
C MET A 237 -4.55 7.46 27.24
N THR A 238 -4.72 8.52 26.43
CA THR A 238 -6.05 9.11 26.16
C THR A 238 -6.98 8.14 25.44
N LEU A 239 -6.45 7.33 24.50
CA LEU A 239 -7.26 6.33 23.81
C LEU A 239 -7.72 5.22 24.76
N ILE A 240 -6.87 4.80 25.70
CA ILE A 240 -7.24 3.85 26.76
C ILE A 240 -8.34 4.43 27.64
N GLU A 241 -8.17 5.66 28.12
CA GLU A 241 -9.12 6.34 29.01
C GLU A 241 -10.51 6.52 28.35
N ARG A 242 -10.51 6.89 27.06
CA ARG A 242 -11.74 7.14 26.29
C ARG A 242 -12.29 5.91 25.57
N ASP A 243 -11.63 4.77 25.68
CA ASP A 243 -11.94 3.49 25.00
C ASP A 243 -12.11 3.62 23.49
N ILE A 244 -11.29 4.49 22.84
CA ILE A 244 -11.31 4.69 21.38
C ILE A 244 -10.51 3.57 20.72
N LYS A 245 -11.17 2.79 19.87
CA LYS A 245 -10.63 1.59 19.20
C LYS A 245 -10.55 1.77 17.69
N PRO A 246 -9.74 0.96 17.00
CA PRO A 246 -9.60 1.03 15.54
C PRO A 246 -10.91 0.96 14.76
N ARG A 247 -11.86 0.09 15.15
CA ARG A 247 -13.15 -0.04 14.46
C ARG A 247 -14.10 1.15 14.71
N ASP A 248 -13.85 1.98 15.73
CA ASP A 248 -14.60 3.23 15.94
C ASP A 248 -14.15 4.31 14.94
N VAL A 249 -12.92 4.18 14.42
CA VAL A 249 -12.27 5.13 13.52
C VAL A 249 -12.42 4.71 12.05
N VAL A 250 -12.30 3.40 11.76
CA VAL A 250 -12.39 2.86 10.40
C VAL A 250 -13.86 2.65 10.03
N THR A 251 -14.44 3.65 9.37
CA THR A 251 -15.81 3.67 8.88
C THR A 251 -15.83 3.76 7.35
N PRO A 252 -16.97 3.54 6.67
CA PRO A 252 -17.09 3.78 5.22
C PRO A 252 -16.65 5.20 4.82
N GLU A 253 -16.97 6.20 5.65
CA GLU A 253 -16.60 7.61 5.44
C GLU A 253 -15.08 7.81 5.57
N ALA A 254 -14.42 7.14 6.52
CA ALA A 254 -12.97 7.19 6.67
C ALA A 254 -12.26 6.56 5.46
N ILE A 255 -12.85 5.53 4.86
CA ILE A 255 -12.34 4.89 3.65
C ILE A 255 -12.57 5.80 2.42
N ASP A 256 -13.71 6.50 2.32
CA ASP A 256 -13.93 7.51 1.28
C ASP A 256 -12.89 8.63 1.35
N ASP A 257 -12.62 9.15 2.56
CA ASP A 257 -11.62 10.19 2.78
C ASP A 257 -10.21 9.69 2.41
N ALA A 258 -9.88 8.44 2.71
CA ALA A 258 -8.62 7.82 2.30
C ALA A 258 -8.49 7.76 0.78
N PHE A 259 -9.52 7.29 0.07
CA PHE A 259 -9.51 7.31 -1.39
C PHE A 259 -9.53 8.73 -1.97
N ALA A 260 -10.16 9.69 -1.30
CA ALA A 260 -10.08 11.09 -1.71
C ALA A 260 -8.64 11.63 -1.69
N LEU A 261 -7.87 11.32 -0.64
CA LEU A 261 -6.44 11.64 -0.63
C LEU A 261 -5.69 10.92 -1.74
N ASP A 262 -5.95 9.63 -1.91
CA ASP A 262 -5.29 8.79 -2.92
C ASP A 262 -5.52 9.34 -4.34
N MET A 263 -6.74 9.79 -4.63
CA MET A 263 -7.09 10.48 -5.87
C MET A 263 -6.37 11.83 -6.03
N ALA A 264 -6.28 12.61 -4.96
CA ALA A 264 -5.65 13.92 -4.96
C ALA A 264 -4.13 13.87 -5.17
N MET A 265 -3.48 12.78 -4.75
CA MET A 265 -2.03 12.58 -4.83
C MET A 265 -1.59 11.61 -5.94
N GLY A 266 -2.50 10.86 -6.54
CA GLY A 266 -2.17 9.80 -7.51
C GLY A 266 -1.39 8.66 -6.88
N GLY A 267 -1.92 8.07 -5.82
CA GLY A 267 -1.29 6.99 -5.07
C GLY A 267 -1.10 5.69 -5.85
N SER A 268 -0.63 4.67 -5.17
CA SER A 268 -0.37 3.35 -5.74
C SER A 268 -1.68 2.57 -5.96
N THR A 269 -1.79 1.80 -7.05
CA THR A 269 -2.92 0.87 -7.26
C THR A 269 -3.04 -0.17 -6.14
N ASN A 270 -1.94 -0.45 -5.43
CA ASN A 270 -1.92 -1.37 -4.30
C ASN A 270 -2.75 -0.89 -3.10
N THR A 271 -2.99 0.42 -2.98
CA THR A 271 -3.87 0.97 -1.94
C THR A 271 -5.28 0.42 -2.03
N VAL A 272 -5.80 0.22 -3.24
CA VAL A 272 -7.11 -0.42 -3.45
C VAL A 272 -7.15 -1.79 -2.79
N LEU A 273 -6.15 -2.65 -3.07
CA LEU A 273 -6.06 -3.99 -2.49
C LEU A 273 -6.00 -3.96 -0.96
N HIS A 274 -5.14 -3.10 -0.40
CA HIS A 274 -4.90 -3.04 1.04
C HIS A 274 -6.04 -2.38 1.81
N THR A 275 -6.69 -1.38 1.22
CA THR A 275 -7.85 -0.72 1.85
C THR A 275 -9.09 -1.63 1.83
N LEU A 276 -9.29 -2.43 0.77
CA LEU A 276 -10.33 -3.46 0.77
C LEU A 276 -10.08 -4.54 1.83
N ALA A 277 -8.83 -4.98 1.99
CA ALA A 277 -8.48 -5.90 3.07
C ALA A 277 -8.74 -5.29 4.45
N LEU A 278 -8.42 -4.00 4.65
CA LEU A 278 -8.74 -3.28 5.88
C LEU A 278 -10.25 -3.18 6.12
N ALA A 279 -11.04 -2.87 5.08
CA ALA A 279 -12.50 -2.83 5.16
C ALA A 279 -13.07 -4.19 5.57
N ASN A 280 -12.57 -5.28 4.98
CA ASN A 280 -12.96 -6.64 5.33
C ASN A 280 -12.71 -6.94 6.83
N GLU A 281 -11.50 -6.68 7.33
CA GLU A 281 -11.15 -6.92 8.74
C GLU A 281 -11.90 -5.98 9.71
N ALA A 282 -12.28 -4.79 9.26
CA ALA A 282 -13.09 -3.86 10.03
C ALA A 282 -14.60 -4.22 10.01
N ASN A 283 -15.02 -5.22 9.24
CA ASN A 283 -16.42 -5.55 8.93
C ASN A 283 -17.18 -4.38 8.27
N VAL A 284 -16.51 -3.65 7.39
CA VAL A 284 -17.10 -2.57 6.60
C VAL A 284 -17.37 -3.08 5.18
N ASP A 285 -18.62 -3.05 4.76
CA ASP A 285 -18.98 -3.32 3.36
C ASP A 285 -18.59 -2.12 2.48
N TYR A 286 -17.60 -2.32 1.63
CA TYR A 286 -17.05 -1.27 0.77
C TYR A 286 -16.90 -1.77 -0.67
N PRO A 287 -17.90 -1.57 -1.54
CA PRO A 287 -17.85 -2.05 -2.92
C PRO A 287 -16.87 -1.23 -3.77
N LEU A 288 -16.12 -1.91 -4.65
CA LEU A 288 -15.14 -1.29 -5.56
C LEU A 288 -15.72 -0.12 -6.38
N SER A 289 -16.99 -0.18 -6.77
CA SER A 289 -17.66 0.88 -7.53
C SER A 289 -17.70 2.22 -6.79
N ARG A 290 -17.67 2.21 -5.44
CA ARG A 290 -17.66 3.43 -4.60
C ARG A 290 -16.38 4.24 -4.82
N ILE A 291 -15.25 3.59 -5.11
CA ILE A 291 -13.98 4.25 -5.45
C ILE A 291 -14.13 5.17 -6.67
N ASN A 292 -14.89 4.71 -7.69
CA ASN A 292 -15.16 5.53 -8.87
C ASN A 292 -15.97 6.79 -8.53
N SER A 293 -16.88 6.70 -7.58
CA SER A 293 -17.69 7.85 -7.13
C SER A 293 -16.82 8.92 -6.41
N VAL A 294 -15.78 8.49 -5.72
CA VAL A 294 -14.77 9.39 -5.13
C VAL A 294 -13.90 10.00 -6.23
N ALA A 295 -13.40 9.19 -7.16
CA ALA A 295 -12.54 9.63 -8.27
C ALA A 295 -13.20 10.70 -9.16
N ASP A 296 -14.53 10.66 -9.32
CA ASP A 296 -15.27 11.64 -10.12
C ASP A 296 -15.36 13.02 -9.47
N LYS A 297 -15.17 13.10 -8.15
CA LYS A 297 -15.32 14.34 -7.38
C LYS A 297 -13.99 14.97 -6.99
N VAL A 298 -12.94 14.18 -6.85
CA VAL A 298 -11.65 14.64 -6.33
C VAL A 298 -10.66 14.86 -7.48
N PRO A 299 -10.12 16.07 -7.67
CA PRO A 299 -9.12 16.36 -8.67
C PRO A 299 -7.73 15.88 -8.23
N HIS A 300 -6.85 15.64 -9.20
CA HIS A 300 -5.45 15.34 -8.96
C HIS A 300 -4.67 16.66 -8.76
N ILE A 301 -4.31 16.99 -7.53
CA ILE A 301 -3.68 18.28 -7.17
C ILE A 301 -2.20 18.20 -6.82
N THR A 302 -1.65 17.00 -6.60
CA THR A 302 -0.25 16.82 -6.20
C THR A 302 0.39 15.68 -6.99
N LYS A 303 1.39 15.99 -7.85
CA LYS A 303 2.13 14.98 -8.61
C LYS A 303 3.48 14.70 -7.96
N VAL A 304 3.56 13.57 -7.27
CA VAL A 304 4.78 13.05 -6.63
C VAL A 304 5.42 11.99 -7.52
N SER A 305 6.74 11.79 -7.45
CA SER A 305 7.42 10.70 -8.16
C SER A 305 6.68 9.36 -7.94
N PRO A 306 6.44 8.53 -8.96
CA PRO A 306 6.93 8.61 -10.33
C PRO A 306 6.05 9.45 -11.29
N ALA A 307 4.89 9.96 -10.83
CA ALA A 307 3.97 10.72 -11.67
C ALA A 307 4.44 12.16 -11.92
N GLY A 308 5.38 12.67 -11.13
CA GLY A 308 5.95 14.02 -11.22
C GLY A 308 7.38 14.07 -10.68
N LYS A 309 7.93 15.28 -10.59
CA LYS A 309 9.32 15.52 -10.15
C LYS A 309 9.49 15.68 -8.63
N TRP A 310 8.38 15.83 -7.90
CA TRP A 310 8.40 16.08 -6.47
C TRP A 310 8.50 14.79 -5.67
N HIS A 311 9.05 14.87 -4.45
CA HIS A 311 9.18 13.77 -3.50
C HIS A 311 8.40 14.08 -2.20
N MET A 312 8.33 13.13 -1.29
CA MET A 312 7.58 13.31 -0.03
C MET A 312 8.13 14.44 0.83
N GLU A 313 9.44 14.72 0.77
CA GLU A 313 10.05 15.87 1.44
C GLU A 313 9.48 17.21 0.95
N ASP A 314 9.20 17.32 -0.36
CA ASP A 314 8.60 18.50 -0.96
C ASP A 314 7.13 18.65 -0.52
N VAL A 315 6.38 17.55 -0.50
CA VAL A 315 4.99 17.54 0.00
C VAL A 315 4.95 17.98 1.46
N HIS A 316 5.86 17.46 2.29
CA HIS A 316 5.94 17.85 3.70
C HIS A 316 6.19 19.36 3.87
N ARG A 317 7.18 19.89 3.15
CA ARG A 317 7.51 21.33 3.14
C ARG A 317 6.35 22.20 2.63
N ALA A 318 5.60 21.69 1.65
CA ALA A 318 4.45 22.39 1.06
C ALA A 318 3.19 22.41 1.95
N GLY A 319 3.21 21.74 3.11
CA GLY A 319 2.10 21.73 4.07
C GLY A 319 1.63 20.33 4.46
N GLY A 320 2.18 19.30 3.84
CA GLY A 320 1.92 17.88 4.15
C GLY A 320 0.51 17.43 3.77
N ILE A 321 0.15 16.24 4.27
CA ILE A 321 -1.16 15.64 4.06
C ILE A 321 -2.30 16.53 4.59
N PRO A 322 -2.18 17.17 5.76
CA PRO A 322 -3.21 18.08 6.27
C PRO A 322 -3.59 19.21 5.32
N ALA A 323 -2.60 19.82 4.64
CA ALA A 323 -2.87 20.89 3.67
C ALA A 323 -3.60 20.37 2.43
N ILE A 324 -3.27 19.15 1.96
CA ILE A 324 -3.97 18.50 0.85
C ILE A 324 -5.44 18.24 1.23
N LEU A 325 -5.72 17.71 2.42
CA LEU A 325 -7.08 17.46 2.89
C LEU A 325 -7.90 18.74 3.01
N ASN A 326 -7.32 19.79 3.58
CA ASN A 326 -8.00 21.10 3.67
C ASN A 326 -8.32 21.67 2.28
N GLU A 327 -7.43 21.50 1.30
CA GLU A 327 -7.68 21.96 -0.07
C GLU A 327 -8.74 21.11 -0.79
N VAL A 328 -8.71 19.78 -0.64
CA VAL A 328 -9.76 18.89 -1.15
C VAL A 328 -11.11 19.24 -0.52
N GLN A 329 -11.17 19.45 0.79
CA GLN A 329 -12.41 19.85 1.47
C GLN A 329 -12.91 21.21 0.97
N ARG A 330 -12.01 22.20 0.84
CA ARG A 330 -12.35 23.53 0.32
C ARG A 330 -12.97 23.46 -1.08
N GLY A 331 -12.41 22.63 -1.96
CA GLY A 331 -12.84 22.54 -3.35
C GLY A 331 -14.05 21.64 -3.58
N THR A 332 -14.22 20.56 -2.77
CA THR A 332 -15.23 19.53 -3.02
C THR A 332 -16.33 19.45 -1.96
N GLY A 333 -16.04 19.84 -0.73
CA GLY A 333 -16.94 19.67 0.41
C GLY A 333 -17.26 18.22 0.78
N MET A 334 -16.47 17.23 0.28
CA MET A 334 -16.85 15.83 0.38
C MET A 334 -16.21 15.06 1.54
N LEU A 335 -15.18 15.63 2.19
CA LEU A 335 -14.51 14.94 3.30
C LEU A 335 -15.33 15.03 4.58
N HIS A 336 -15.25 13.96 5.37
CA HIS A 336 -16.01 13.82 6.61
C HIS A 336 -15.20 14.34 7.80
N PHE A 337 -15.11 15.68 7.91
CA PHE A 337 -14.28 16.38 8.91
C PHE A 337 -14.78 16.24 10.36
N ASP A 338 -16.00 15.79 10.57
CA ASP A 338 -16.64 15.58 11.88
C ASP A 338 -16.34 14.22 12.51
N ARG A 339 -15.76 13.24 11.75
CA ARG A 339 -15.45 11.91 12.28
C ARG A 339 -14.28 11.94 13.26
N ILE A 340 -14.37 11.08 14.27
CA ILE A 340 -13.34 10.92 15.31
C ILE A 340 -12.06 10.32 14.74
N THR A 341 -10.91 10.69 15.31
CA THR A 341 -9.59 10.12 15.01
C THR A 341 -8.85 9.77 16.30
N VAL A 342 -7.72 9.07 16.17
CA VAL A 342 -6.83 8.78 17.31
C VAL A 342 -6.19 10.02 17.93
N SER A 343 -6.35 11.20 17.35
CA SER A 343 -5.97 12.46 18.02
C SER A 343 -6.85 12.76 19.24
N GLY A 344 -7.98 12.05 19.38
CA GLY A 344 -9.00 12.32 20.40
C GLY A 344 -9.93 13.47 20.02
N THR A 345 -9.78 14.03 18.80
CA THR A 345 -10.61 15.08 18.23
C THR A 345 -11.12 14.65 16.85
N THR A 346 -11.91 15.50 16.20
CA THR A 346 -12.36 15.22 14.83
C THR A 346 -11.21 15.40 13.82
N LEU A 347 -11.38 14.84 12.62
CA LEU A 347 -10.41 15.01 11.53
C LEU A 347 -10.17 16.50 11.27
N GLY A 348 -11.25 17.26 11.09
CA GLY A 348 -11.16 18.69 10.80
C GLY A 348 -10.48 19.50 11.89
N GLU A 349 -10.75 19.20 13.17
CA GLU A 349 -10.05 19.84 14.30
C GLU A 349 -8.57 19.49 14.33
N SER A 350 -8.19 18.25 14.03
CA SER A 350 -6.82 17.77 14.08
C SER A 350 -5.90 18.41 13.04
N ILE A 351 -6.45 18.89 11.92
CA ILE A 351 -5.72 19.51 10.79
C ILE A 351 -6.05 21.01 10.62
N LYS A 352 -6.78 21.58 11.57
CA LYS A 352 -7.19 23.00 11.51
C LYS A 352 -5.99 23.93 11.36
N GLY A 353 -6.07 24.86 10.41
CA GLY A 353 -5.02 25.86 10.16
C GLY A 353 -3.83 25.33 9.35
N CYS A 354 -3.84 24.09 8.90
CA CYS A 354 -2.83 23.59 7.98
C CYS A 354 -3.14 24.08 6.56
N GLU A 355 -2.22 24.86 5.99
CA GLU A 355 -2.40 25.52 4.70
C GLU A 355 -1.31 25.10 3.71
N ILE A 356 -1.60 25.27 2.40
CA ILE A 356 -0.61 25.12 1.34
C ILE A 356 0.42 26.24 1.46
N LYS A 357 1.69 25.84 1.59
CA LYS A 357 2.86 26.73 1.66
C LYS A 357 3.59 26.87 0.32
N ASP A 358 3.39 25.92 -0.59
CA ASP A 358 3.98 25.90 -1.93
C ASP A 358 2.95 25.32 -2.93
N ASP A 359 2.40 26.20 -3.76
CA ASP A 359 1.37 25.85 -4.76
C ASP A 359 1.93 25.20 -6.04
N GLN A 360 3.24 25.15 -6.20
CA GLN A 360 3.86 24.35 -7.26
C GLN A 360 3.85 22.86 -6.92
N VAL A 361 3.93 22.51 -5.63
CA VAL A 361 3.92 21.13 -5.14
C VAL A 361 2.49 20.64 -4.91
N ILE A 362 1.71 21.40 -4.11
CA ILE A 362 0.30 21.16 -3.83
C ILE A 362 -0.52 22.24 -4.52
N ARG A 363 -1.13 21.91 -5.66
CA ARG A 363 -1.91 22.87 -6.43
C ARG A 363 -3.24 23.18 -5.77
N ARG A 364 -3.73 24.40 -6.01
CA ARG A 364 -5.10 24.76 -5.68
C ARG A 364 -6.09 23.95 -6.53
N TYR A 365 -7.27 23.69 -5.98
CA TYR A 365 -8.35 22.95 -6.64
C TYR A 365 -8.61 23.44 -8.07
N GLU A 366 -8.67 24.75 -8.27
CA GLU A 366 -8.94 25.41 -9.55
C GLU A 366 -7.85 25.14 -10.60
N ASN A 367 -6.62 24.90 -10.15
CA ASN A 367 -5.44 24.70 -10.98
C ASN A 367 -4.93 23.24 -10.96
N ALA A 368 -5.82 22.29 -10.62
CA ALA A 368 -5.48 20.87 -10.55
C ALA A 368 -4.83 20.34 -11.85
N HIS A 369 -3.99 19.33 -11.71
CA HIS A 369 -3.39 18.62 -12.85
C HIS A 369 -4.42 17.88 -13.71
N SER A 370 -5.48 17.38 -13.08
CA SER A 370 -6.62 16.72 -13.71
C SER A 370 -7.85 17.00 -12.85
N LYS A 371 -9.01 17.14 -13.50
CA LYS A 371 -10.31 17.32 -12.83
C LYS A 371 -10.82 16.03 -12.18
N ARG A 372 -10.29 14.86 -12.58
CA ARG A 372 -10.61 13.55 -12.02
C ARG A 372 -9.39 12.96 -11.33
N GLY A 373 -9.63 12.11 -10.35
CA GLY A 373 -8.60 11.40 -9.59
C GLY A 373 -7.71 10.50 -10.45
N GLY A 374 -6.54 10.17 -9.90
CA GLY A 374 -5.51 9.42 -10.62
C GLY A 374 -5.75 7.92 -10.77
N LEU A 375 -6.76 7.34 -10.08
CA LEU A 375 -7.10 5.91 -10.14
C LEU A 375 -8.51 5.70 -10.69
N SER A 376 -8.75 4.54 -11.31
CA SER A 376 -10.07 4.14 -11.82
C SER A 376 -10.27 2.63 -11.72
N ILE A 377 -11.52 2.23 -11.45
CA ILE A 377 -11.95 0.83 -11.45
C ILE A 377 -12.72 0.56 -12.74
N LEU A 378 -12.26 -0.43 -13.50
CA LEU A 378 -12.88 -0.86 -14.74
C LEU A 378 -13.74 -2.09 -14.51
N PHE A 379 -14.86 -2.19 -15.24
CA PHE A 379 -15.74 -3.35 -15.24
C PHE A 379 -16.00 -3.79 -16.69
N GLY A 380 -16.40 -5.05 -16.86
CA GLY A 380 -16.75 -5.60 -18.17
C GLY A 380 -16.78 -7.12 -18.16
N ASN A 381 -17.02 -7.72 -19.31
CA ASN A 381 -17.07 -9.18 -19.41
C ASN A 381 -15.71 -9.85 -19.14
N LEU A 382 -14.60 -9.10 -19.24
CA LEU A 382 -13.26 -9.58 -18.91
C LEU A 382 -12.92 -9.37 -17.43
N ALA A 383 -13.51 -8.36 -16.79
CA ALA A 383 -13.32 -8.04 -15.37
C ALA A 383 -14.68 -7.82 -14.67
N PRO A 384 -15.53 -8.86 -14.53
CA PRO A 384 -16.87 -8.70 -13.97
C PRO A 384 -16.89 -8.26 -12.50
N LYS A 385 -15.81 -8.52 -11.75
CA LYS A 385 -15.63 -8.08 -10.37
C LYS A 385 -14.70 -6.87 -10.24
N GLY A 386 -14.18 -6.36 -11.36
CA GLY A 386 -13.38 -5.16 -11.43
C GLY A 386 -11.92 -5.40 -11.79
N ALA A 387 -11.28 -4.33 -12.23
CA ALA A 387 -9.84 -4.21 -12.45
C ALA A 387 -9.41 -2.78 -12.11
N VAL A 388 -8.13 -2.57 -11.80
CA VAL A 388 -7.60 -1.28 -11.33
C VAL A 388 -6.60 -0.72 -12.33
N VAL A 389 -6.71 0.59 -12.61
CA VAL A 389 -5.77 1.30 -13.47
C VAL A 389 -5.39 2.66 -12.88
N LYS A 390 -4.11 3.03 -13.03
CA LYS A 390 -3.61 4.37 -12.71
C LYS A 390 -3.75 5.28 -13.94
N VAL A 391 -4.88 5.97 -14.05
CA VAL A 391 -5.22 6.80 -15.21
C VAL A 391 -4.30 8.01 -15.34
N GLY A 392 -3.82 8.55 -14.23
CA GLY A 392 -2.92 9.72 -14.23
C GLY A 392 -1.59 9.54 -14.95
N GLY A 393 -1.21 8.30 -15.30
CA GLY A 393 -0.01 7.96 -16.08
C GLY A 393 -0.27 7.52 -17.51
N VAL A 394 -1.53 7.58 -17.99
CA VAL A 394 -1.94 7.12 -19.32
C VAL A 394 -2.02 8.29 -20.28
N SER A 395 -1.48 8.14 -21.51
CA SER A 395 -1.59 9.14 -22.56
C SER A 395 -3.02 9.24 -23.10
N GLU A 396 -3.41 10.39 -23.63
CA GLU A 396 -4.75 10.60 -24.19
C GLU A 396 -5.08 9.60 -25.31
N THR A 397 -4.08 9.21 -26.11
CA THR A 397 -4.23 8.23 -27.20
C THR A 397 -4.57 6.82 -26.71
N MET A 398 -4.23 6.49 -25.46
CA MET A 398 -4.47 5.20 -24.83
C MET A 398 -5.72 5.18 -23.94
N MET A 399 -6.46 6.30 -23.84
CA MET A 399 -7.70 6.35 -23.04
C MET A 399 -8.79 5.46 -23.61
N LYS A 400 -8.77 5.22 -24.95
CA LYS A 400 -9.56 4.21 -25.64
C LYS A 400 -8.62 3.40 -26.52
N PHE A 401 -8.56 2.10 -26.29
CA PHE A 401 -7.64 1.23 -26.98
C PHE A 401 -8.29 -0.12 -27.30
N SER A 402 -8.04 -0.65 -28.48
CA SER A 402 -8.48 -1.98 -28.88
C SER A 402 -7.34 -2.71 -29.55
N GLY A 403 -7.11 -3.97 -29.18
CA GLY A 403 -6.03 -4.74 -29.76
C GLY A 403 -6.16 -6.25 -29.56
N PRO A 404 -5.41 -7.03 -30.34
CA PRO A 404 -5.36 -8.48 -30.18
C PRO A 404 -4.59 -8.86 -28.91
N ALA A 405 -5.11 -9.87 -28.21
CA ALA A 405 -4.46 -10.41 -27.03
C ALA A 405 -3.16 -11.13 -27.38
N ARG A 406 -2.07 -10.76 -26.72
CA ARG A 406 -0.81 -11.50 -26.66
C ARG A 406 -0.62 -12.06 -25.27
N ILE A 407 -0.72 -13.38 -25.13
CA ILE A 407 -0.88 -14.05 -23.83
C ILE A 407 0.44 -14.63 -23.36
N TYR A 408 0.72 -14.41 -22.06
CA TYR A 408 1.82 -15.02 -21.32
C TYR A 408 1.30 -15.59 -19.99
N GLU A 409 1.80 -16.78 -19.62
CA GLU A 409 1.36 -17.52 -18.45
C GLU A 409 2.17 -17.20 -17.19
N SER A 410 3.04 -16.19 -17.27
CA SER A 410 3.82 -15.67 -16.15
C SER A 410 4.49 -14.33 -16.52
N GLN A 411 4.93 -13.59 -15.48
CA GLN A 411 5.76 -12.40 -15.64
C GLN A 411 7.04 -12.68 -16.42
N ASP A 412 7.71 -13.81 -16.13
CA ASP A 412 9.00 -14.14 -16.70
C ASP A 412 8.88 -14.44 -18.21
N GLU A 413 7.82 -15.16 -18.60
CA GLU A 413 7.51 -15.38 -20.01
C GLU A 413 7.20 -14.06 -20.75
N ALA A 414 6.39 -13.19 -20.13
CA ALA A 414 6.08 -11.89 -20.70
C ALA A 414 7.33 -11.03 -20.89
N TYR A 415 8.19 -10.98 -19.88
CA TYR A 415 9.44 -10.22 -19.93
C TYR A 415 10.36 -10.73 -21.04
N ALA A 416 10.54 -12.06 -21.15
CA ALA A 416 11.34 -12.69 -22.20
C ALA A 416 10.76 -12.40 -23.60
N GLY A 417 9.44 -12.53 -23.78
CA GLY A 417 8.78 -12.25 -25.06
C GLY A 417 8.87 -10.78 -25.48
N ILE A 418 8.77 -9.85 -24.53
CA ILE A 418 8.95 -8.41 -24.79
C ILE A 418 10.38 -8.15 -25.27
N LEU A 419 11.39 -8.67 -24.56
CA LEU A 419 12.81 -8.50 -24.94
C LEU A 419 13.14 -9.14 -26.29
N ALA A 420 12.46 -10.25 -26.64
CA ALA A 420 12.57 -10.89 -27.96
C ALA A 420 11.83 -10.15 -29.09
N ASN A 421 11.26 -8.96 -28.81
CA ASN A 421 10.45 -8.17 -29.75
C ASN A 421 9.24 -8.91 -30.32
N GLU A 422 8.63 -9.83 -29.55
CA GLU A 422 7.39 -10.51 -29.94
C GLU A 422 6.18 -9.58 -29.87
N VAL A 423 6.18 -8.61 -28.94
CA VAL A 423 5.11 -7.62 -28.76
C VAL A 423 5.20 -6.55 -29.84
N LYS A 424 4.08 -6.26 -30.50
CA LYS A 424 3.97 -5.29 -31.60
C LYS A 424 3.09 -4.10 -31.19
N PRO A 425 3.29 -2.92 -31.83
CA PRO A 425 2.33 -1.83 -31.69
C PRO A 425 0.90 -2.30 -32.01
N GLY A 426 -0.04 -1.97 -31.11
CA GLY A 426 -1.43 -2.39 -31.20
C GLY A 426 -1.80 -3.62 -30.38
N ASP A 427 -0.84 -4.37 -29.87
CA ASP A 427 -1.11 -5.54 -29.01
C ASP A 427 -1.66 -5.13 -27.63
N VAL A 428 -2.50 -6.01 -27.05
CA VAL A 428 -2.83 -6.04 -25.64
C VAL A 428 -2.07 -7.21 -25.01
N VAL A 429 -1.04 -6.93 -24.23
CA VAL A 429 -0.28 -7.93 -23.50
C VAL A 429 -1.09 -8.41 -22.30
N VAL A 430 -1.33 -9.72 -22.23
CA VAL A 430 -2.07 -10.38 -21.15
C VAL A 430 -1.11 -11.24 -20.35
N ILE A 431 -0.92 -10.90 -19.07
CA ILE A 431 -0.12 -11.68 -18.12
C ILE A 431 -1.09 -12.29 -17.11
N ARG A 432 -1.27 -13.60 -17.12
CA ARG A 432 -2.25 -14.29 -16.29
C ARG A 432 -1.61 -15.33 -15.38
N TYR A 433 -2.38 -15.83 -14.40
CA TYR A 433 -1.90 -16.70 -13.32
C TYR A 433 -0.83 -16.02 -12.42
N GLU A 434 -0.91 -14.71 -12.29
CA GLU A 434 -0.10 -13.90 -11.38
C GLU A 434 -0.95 -13.27 -10.26
N GLY A 435 -2.22 -13.68 -10.15
CA GLY A 435 -3.14 -13.24 -9.10
C GLY A 435 -2.80 -13.79 -7.71
N PRO A 436 -3.64 -13.46 -6.70
CA PRO A 436 -3.41 -13.89 -5.30
C PRO A 436 -3.23 -15.41 -5.15
N LYS A 437 -4.05 -16.20 -5.81
CA LYS A 437 -4.02 -17.66 -5.80
C LYS A 437 -3.04 -18.24 -6.83
N GLY A 438 -3.08 -17.69 -8.04
CA GLY A 438 -2.36 -18.22 -9.21
C GLY A 438 -0.86 -17.97 -9.14
N GLY A 439 -0.44 -16.78 -8.71
CA GLY A 439 0.92 -16.33 -8.62
C GLY A 439 1.84 -17.07 -7.65
N PRO A 440 1.40 -17.70 -6.52
CA PRO A 440 0.60 -17.07 -5.50
C PRO A 440 1.35 -15.90 -4.86
N GLY A 441 0.62 -15.05 -4.16
CA GLY A 441 1.19 -13.85 -3.56
C GLY A 441 1.14 -12.62 -4.46
N MET A 442 0.56 -12.72 -5.66
CA MET A 442 0.25 -11.59 -6.53
C MET A 442 1.46 -10.64 -6.66
N GLN A 443 2.58 -11.16 -7.17
CA GLN A 443 3.85 -10.41 -7.24
C GLN A 443 3.71 -9.09 -7.98
N GLU A 444 4.40 -8.05 -7.48
CA GLU A 444 4.47 -6.76 -8.18
C GLU A 444 5.36 -6.88 -9.41
N MET A 445 4.81 -6.53 -10.56
CA MET A 445 5.51 -6.59 -11.83
C MET A 445 5.99 -5.21 -12.26
N LEU A 446 7.30 -5.04 -12.45
CA LEU A 446 7.91 -3.82 -12.98
C LEU A 446 8.69 -4.11 -14.27
N SER A 447 9.35 -5.26 -14.37
CA SER A 447 10.21 -5.59 -15.52
C SER A 447 9.46 -5.60 -16.86
N PRO A 448 8.26 -6.21 -17.01
CA PRO A 448 7.52 -6.15 -18.27
C PRO A 448 7.14 -4.72 -18.66
N THR A 449 6.68 -3.90 -17.70
CA THR A 449 6.25 -2.52 -17.99
C THR A 449 7.44 -1.63 -18.33
N SER A 450 8.57 -1.78 -17.64
CA SER A 450 9.81 -1.06 -17.95
C SER A 450 10.37 -1.44 -19.31
N ALA A 451 10.31 -2.73 -19.70
CA ALA A 451 10.75 -3.20 -21.01
C ALA A 451 9.89 -2.60 -22.14
N ILE A 452 8.56 -2.58 -21.99
CA ILE A 452 7.65 -1.92 -22.94
C ILE A 452 8.01 -0.43 -23.11
N MET A 453 8.22 0.28 -22.01
CA MET A 453 8.63 1.69 -22.05
C MET A 453 10.00 1.87 -22.70
N GLY A 454 10.97 1.01 -22.36
CA GLY A 454 12.32 1.03 -22.93
C GLY A 454 12.35 0.82 -24.45
N GLN A 455 11.44 0.01 -24.98
CA GLN A 455 11.26 -0.22 -26.42
C GLN A 455 10.47 0.89 -27.14
N GLY A 456 9.94 1.90 -26.41
CA GLY A 456 9.14 2.98 -27.00
C GLY A 456 7.72 2.54 -27.40
N LEU A 457 7.19 1.53 -26.73
CA LEU A 457 5.85 0.97 -26.95
C LEU A 457 4.82 1.45 -25.92
N GLY A 458 5.17 2.28 -24.98
CA GLY A 458 4.33 2.67 -23.83
C GLY A 458 3.02 3.39 -24.19
N ASP A 459 2.94 4.01 -25.34
CA ASP A 459 1.74 4.67 -25.90
C ASP A 459 1.12 3.89 -27.10
N LYS A 460 1.51 2.63 -27.28
CA LYS A 460 1.11 1.78 -28.42
C LYS A 460 0.68 0.38 -28.01
N VAL A 461 0.88 0.01 -26.77
CA VAL A 461 0.59 -1.31 -26.21
C VAL A 461 -0.08 -1.13 -24.86
N ALA A 462 -1.14 -1.89 -24.59
CA ALA A 462 -1.72 -2.00 -23.27
C ALA A 462 -1.30 -3.30 -22.59
N LEU A 463 -1.20 -3.30 -21.25
CA LEU A 463 -0.94 -4.49 -20.45
C LEU A 463 -2.11 -4.75 -19.51
N ILE A 464 -2.57 -5.99 -19.44
CA ILE A 464 -3.57 -6.43 -18.46
C ILE A 464 -3.08 -7.65 -17.69
N THR A 465 -3.45 -7.75 -16.42
CA THR A 465 -3.05 -8.87 -15.57
C THR A 465 -4.06 -9.12 -14.45
N ASP A 466 -4.20 -10.37 -14.03
CA ASP A 466 -4.85 -10.74 -12.78
C ASP A 466 -3.93 -10.57 -11.55
N GLY A 467 -2.63 -10.33 -11.79
CA GLY A 467 -1.66 -9.87 -10.82
C GLY A 467 -1.72 -8.36 -10.60
N ARG A 468 -0.58 -7.75 -10.27
CA ARG A 468 -0.47 -6.29 -10.06
C ARG A 468 0.81 -5.74 -10.64
N PHE A 469 0.75 -4.47 -11.00
CA PHE A 469 1.93 -3.72 -11.43
C PHE A 469 2.49 -2.89 -10.28
N SER A 470 3.79 -2.66 -10.30
CA SER A 470 4.47 -1.79 -9.33
C SER A 470 3.92 -0.37 -9.39
N GLY A 471 3.94 0.34 -8.25
CA GLY A 471 3.56 1.76 -8.17
C GLY A 471 4.38 2.68 -9.08
N GLY A 472 5.57 2.24 -9.55
CA GLY A 472 6.42 2.93 -10.50
C GLY A 472 6.01 2.76 -11.98
N THR A 473 4.97 1.99 -12.28
CA THR A 473 4.53 1.69 -13.65
C THR A 473 3.90 2.91 -14.33
N ARG A 474 4.18 3.07 -15.64
CA ARG A 474 3.60 4.08 -16.53
C ARG A 474 2.89 3.40 -17.72
N GLY A 475 1.94 4.10 -18.37
CA GLY A 475 1.18 3.63 -19.51
C GLY A 475 -0.12 2.93 -19.13
N ALA A 476 -0.81 2.35 -20.13
CA ALA A 476 -2.09 1.67 -19.96
C ALA A 476 -1.89 0.27 -19.34
N CYS A 477 -1.63 0.23 -18.04
CA CYS A 477 -1.39 -0.98 -17.27
C CYS A 477 -2.54 -1.22 -16.30
N ILE A 478 -3.34 -2.26 -16.58
CA ILE A 478 -4.56 -2.62 -15.86
C ILE A 478 -4.28 -3.89 -15.08
N GLY A 479 -4.29 -3.78 -13.75
CA GLY A 479 -4.06 -4.90 -12.83
C GLY A 479 -5.30 -5.31 -12.07
N HIS A 480 -5.14 -6.30 -11.18
CA HIS A 480 -6.18 -6.80 -10.30
C HIS A 480 -7.43 -7.31 -11.04
N VAL A 481 -7.27 -7.78 -12.30
CA VAL A 481 -8.41 -8.30 -13.06
C VAL A 481 -9.07 -9.43 -12.29
N SER A 482 -10.31 -9.22 -11.90
CA SER A 482 -11.05 -10.13 -11.02
C SER A 482 -12.34 -10.61 -11.66
N PRO A 483 -12.66 -11.92 -11.49
CA PRO A 483 -11.86 -12.97 -10.82
C PRO A 483 -10.56 -13.31 -11.59
N GLU A 484 -9.52 -13.74 -10.84
CA GLU A 484 -8.24 -14.16 -11.44
C GLU A 484 -8.35 -15.47 -12.25
N ALA A 485 -7.39 -15.73 -13.13
CA ALA A 485 -7.37 -16.94 -13.97
C ALA A 485 -7.38 -18.24 -13.15
N ALA A 486 -6.63 -18.30 -12.05
CA ALA A 486 -6.56 -19.47 -11.18
C ALA A 486 -7.87 -19.76 -10.43
N ALA A 487 -8.74 -18.77 -10.31
CA ALA A 487 -10.09 -18.90 -9.75
C ALA A 487 -11.17 -19.08 -10.83
N GLY A 488 -10.79 -19.32 -12.09
CA GLY A 488 -11.72 -19.52 -13.20
C GLY A 488 -12.30 -18.21 -13.76
N GLY A 489 -11.62 -17.08 -13.56
CA GLY A 489 -12.02 -15.79 -14.12
C GLY A 489 -11.94 -15.75 -15.66
N PRO A 490 -12.68 -14.84 -16.32
CA PRO A 490 -12.74 -14.73 -17.78
C PRO A 490 -11.38 -14.57 -18.46
N ILE A 491 -10.41 -13.96 -17.78
CA ILE A 491 -9.04 -13.80 -18.30
C ILE A 491 -8.38 -15.16 -18.63
N ALA A 492 -8.78 -16.25 -17.95
CA ALA A 492 -8.29 -17.60 -18.25
C ALA A 492 -8.80 -18.13 -19.59
N ALA A 493 -9.96 -17.65 -20.08
CA ALA A 493 -10.57 -18.09 -21.33
C ALA A 493 -9.94 -17.48 -22.57
N LEU A 494 -9.12 -16.43 -22.42
CA LEU A 494 -8.49 -15.73 -23.54
C LEU A 494 -7.56 -16.63 -24.36
N LYS A 495 -7.57 -16.43 -25.67
CA LYS A 495 -6.64 -17.03 -26.62
C LYS A 495 -5.90 -15.94 -27.37
N ALA A 496 -4.70 -16.25 -27.87
CA ALA A 496 -3.93 -15.31 -28.67
C ALA A 496 -4.76 -14.83 -29.87
N GLY A 497 -4.79 -13.51 -30.09
CA GLY A 497 -5.56 -12.86 -31.15
C GLY A 497 -6.99 -12.47 -30.76
N ASP A 498 -7.53 -12.87 -29.62
CA ASP A 498 -8.83 -12.36 -29.16
C ASP A 498 -8.78 -10.83 -29.01
N MET A 499 -9.79 -10.14 -29.53
CA MET A 499 -9.83 -8.68 -29.50
C MET A 499 -10.32 -8.19 -28.14
N ILE A 500 -9.51 -7.34 -27.51
CA ILE A 500 -9.82 -6.72 -26.20
C ILE A 500 -10.08 -5.25 -26.42
N ASP A 501 -11.16 -4.75 -25.84
CA ASP A 501 -11.57 -3.35 -25.85
C ASP A 501 -11.36 -2.75 -24.44
N ILE A 502 -10.60 -1.65 -24.39
CA ILE A 502 -10.29 -0.89 -23.19
C ILE A 502 -10.86 0.52 -23.39
N ASP A 503 -11.79 0.94 -22.54
CA ASP A 503 -12.29 2.31 -22.48
C ASP A 503 -12.13 2.86 -21.06
N LEU A 504 -11.07 3.61 -20.81
CA LEU A 504 -10.78 4.19 -19.50
C LEU A 504 -11.74 5.35 -19.16
N THR A 505 -12.35 5.96 -20.18
CA THR A 505 -13.34 7.04 -19.99
C THR A 505 -14.66 6.49 -19.46
N GLU A 506 -15.14 5.40 -20.10
CA GLU A 506 -16.37 4.71 -19.72
C GLU A 506 -16.13 3.62 -18.67
N ARG A 507 -14.87 3.45 -18.23
CA ARG A 507 -14.47 2.44 -17.24
C ARG A 507 -14.82 1.02 -17.62
N ARG A 508 -14.51 0.65 -18.88
CA ARG A 508 -14.83 -0.64 -19.46
C ARG A 508 -13.57 -1.43 -19.82
N LEU A 509 -13.65 -2.76 -19.55
CA LEU A 509 -12.65 -3.75 -19.95
C LEU A 509 -13.39 -4.98 -20.47
N ASP A 510 -13.43 -5.13 -21.79
CA ASP A 510 -14.20 -6.18 -22.45
C ASP A 510 -13.35 -6.97 -23.44
N VAL A 511 -13.71 -8.22 -23.65
CA VAL A 511 -13.24 -9.03 -24.79
C VAL A 511 -14.39 -9.24 -25.75
N ARG A 512 -14.12 -9.24 -27.07
CA ARG A 512 -15.13 -9.46 -28.12
C ARG A 512 -15.50 -10.94 -28.25
N LEU A 513 -15.94 -11.52 -27.13
CA LEU A 513 -16.48 -12.86 -27.02
C LEU A 513 -17.85 -12.79 -26.36
N SER A 514 -18.75 -13.68 -26.78
CA SER A 514 -20.01 -13.84 -26.09
C SER A 514 -19.81 -14.53 -24.71
N GLU A 515 -20.70 -14.27 -23.78
CA GLU A 515 -20.68 -14.95 -22.47
C GLU A 515 -20.71 -16.49 -22.61
N ALA A 516 -21.45 -16.99 -23.62
CA ALA A 516 -21.51 -18.42 -23.92
C ALA A 516 -20.15 -18.99 -24.35
N GLU A 517 -19.41 -18.27 -25.20
CA GLU A 517 -18.05 -18.67 -25.59
C GLU A 517 -17.07 -18.62 -24.42
N ILE A 518 -17.10 -17.56 -23.60
CA ILE A 518 -16.26 -17.47 -22.39
C ILE A 518 -16.52 -18.68 -21.50
N LYS A 519 -17.78 -18.98 -21.23
CA LYS A 519 -18.20 -20.11 -20.39
C LYS A 519 -17.77 -21.47 -20.97
N GLN A 520 -17.92 -21.65 -22.29
CA GLN A 520 -17.47 -22.84 -22.99
C GLN A 520 -15.95 -23.02 -22.90
N ARG A 521 -15.18 -21.95 -23.11
CA ARG A 521 -13.72 -21.99 -23.04
C ARG A 521 -13.24 -22.29 -21.61
N LEU A 522 -13.85 -21.66 -20.58
CA LEU A 522 -13.55 -21.93 -19.19
C LEU A 522 -13.83 -23.39 -18.80
N ALA A 523 -14.96 -23.96 -19.26
CA ALA A 523 -15.30 -25.36 -18.98
C ALA A 523 -14.34 -26.37 -19.63
N ALA A 524 -13.63 -25.98 -20.70
CA ALA A 524 -12.64 -26.81 -21.38
C ALA A 524 -11.23 -26.73 -20.75
N LEU A 525 -10.99 -25.82 -19.80
CA LEU A 525 -9.68 -25.67 -19.17
C LEU A 525 -9.43 -26.80 -18.17
N PRO A 526 -8.19 -27.32 -18.08
CA PRO A 526 -7.83 -28.24 -17.00
C PRO A 526 -7.86 -27.52 -15.66
N PRO A 527 -8.08 -28.23 -14.54
CA PRO A 527 -7.98 -27.67 -13.21
C PRO A 527 -6.62 -26.98 -13.00
N PHE A 528 -6.65 -25.78 -12.41
CA PHE A 528 -5.42 -25.05 -12.11
C PHE A 528 -4.53 -25.85 -11.16
N LYS A 529 -3.25 -25.92 -11.48
CA LYS A 529 -2.22 -26.53 -10.64
C LYS A 529 -1.17 -25.50 -10.29
N SER A 530 -1.05 -25.20 -9.00
CA SER A 530 -0.04 -24.27 -8.50
C SER A 530 1.38 -24.80 -8.76
N LYS A 531 2.24 -23.94 -9.28
CA LYS A 531 3.66 -24.25 -9.57
C LYS A 531 4.57 -24.08 -8.34
N VAL A 532 4.06 -23.60 -7.19
CA VAL A 532 4.89 -23.34 -6.01
C VAL A 532 5.15 -24.59 -5.18
N THR A 533 6.36 -24.69 -4.63
CA THR A 533 6.80 -25.78 -3.74
C THR A 533 6.75 -25.39 -2.26
N SER A 534 6.86 -24.11 -1.93
CA SER A 534 6.85 -23.58 -0.56
C SER A 534 5.59 -24.00 0.21
N LYS A 535 5.78 -24.51 1.43
CA LYS A 535 4.65 -24.86 2.32
C LYS A 535 3.79 -23.64 2.68
N TRP A 536 4.42 -22.48 2.87
CA TRP A 536 3.72 -21.25 3.18
C TRP A 536 2.87 -20.77 2.00
N LEU A 537 3.45 -20.63 0.83
CA LEU A 537 2.74 -20.18 -0.36
C LEU A 537 1.61 -21.16 -0.79
N LYS A 538 1.76 -22.46 -0.54
CA LYS A 538 0.68 -23.44 -0.75
C LYS A 538 -0.50 -23.19 0.19
N ARG A 539 -0.25 -22.94 1.49
CA ARG A 539 -1.32 -22.58 2.44
C ARG A 539 -1.99 -21.26 2.05
N TYR A 540 -1.19 -20.25 1.73
CA TYR A 540 -1.70 -18.96 1.27
C TYR A 540 -2.59 -19.12 0.03
N SER A 541 -2.12 -19.79 -1.02
CA SER A 541 -2.89 -20.05 -2.26
C SER A 541 -4.21 -20.80 -2.02
N TYR A 542 -4.29 -21.61 -0.97
CA TYR A 542 -5.50 -22.37 -0.63
C TYR A 542 -6.58 -21.47 -0.02
N PHE A 543 -6.20 -20.59 0.90
CA PHE A 543 -7.14 -19.78 1.68
C PHE A 543 -7.38 -18.38 1.11
N VAL A 544 -6.51 -17.88 0.22
CA VAL A 544 -6.60 -16.50 -0.25
C VAL A 544 -7.81 -16.28 -1.16
N THR A 545 -8.49 -15.15 -0.94
CA THR A 545 -9.57 -14.64 -1.78
C THR A 545 -9.03 -13.89 -3.00
N SER A 546 -9.92 -13.43 -3.86
CA SER A 546 -9.56 -12.64 -5.05
C SER A 546 -9.20 -11.19 -4.70
N ALA A 547 -8.60 -10.47 -5.63
CA ALA A 547 -8.15 -9.09 -5.43
C ALA A 547 -9.31 -8.10 -5.19
N ASP A 548 -10.50 -8.36 -5.74
CA ASP A 548 -11.72 -7.56 -5.52
C ASP A 548 -12.19 -7.52 -4.07
N THR A 549 -11.73 -8.45 -3.23
CA THR A 549 -12.00 -8.51 -1.78
C THR A 549 -10.77 -8.23 -0.93
N GLY A 550 -9.68 -7.73 -1.55
CA GLY A 550 -8.44 -7.38 -0.84
C GLY A 550 -7.42 -8.52 -0.72
N ALA A 551 -7.65 -9.68 -1.35
CA ALA A 551 -6.78 -10.85 -1.28
C ALA A 551 -6.46 -11.25 0.18
N VAL A 552 -7.50 -11.40 1.00
CA VAL A 552 -7.43 -11.81 2.41
C VAL A 552 -7.49 -13.32 2.55
N LEU A 553 -7.05 -13.86 3.70
CA LEU A 553 -7.23 -15.28 4.00
C LEU A 553 -8.60 -15.51 4.64
N GLU A 554 -9.39 -16.39 4.04
CA GLU A 554 -10.64 -16.89 4.60
C GLU A 554 -10.46 -18.32 5.11
N SER A 555 -11.06 -18.63 6.29
CA SER A 555 -11.07 -19.96 6.91
C SER A 555 -12.25 -20.79 6.46
#